data_dfd7a53e8e8db8bb0bef75b443b03586
#
_entry.id   dfd7a53e8e8db8bb0bef75b443b03586
#
_cell.length_a   1.000
_cell.length_b   1.000
_cell.length_c   1.000
_cell.angle_alpha   90.00
_cell.angle_beta   90.00
_cell.angle_gamma   90.00
#
_symmetry.space_group_name_H-M   'P 1'
#
loop_
_entity.id
_entity.type
_entity.pdbx_description
1 polymer ?
#
loop_
_entity_poly.entity_id
_entity_poly.type
_entity_poly.pdbx_seq_one_letter_code
_entity_poly.pdbx_strand_id
1 'polypeptide(L)'
;DTIVLEMKQRMSRLAERMKLPEEEDYVKSAQAYGALSLEDLLALSRNIFLFYLKDDFMSRFWRMANMEQYQNSEVYEIFRQIFMEDSIMYQAELFGEMMNQGIFVKADPVAAAMNFYTPIFFLLSKYNGREDGEEEALKTLDNQVREFYRIYRCQQ
;
A
#
# COMPACT_ATOMS: atom_id res chain seq x y z
N ASP A 1 -4.04 -18.97 -12.41
CA ASP A 1 -3.24 -18.03 -13.19
C ASP A 1 -1.87 -17.82 -12.57
N THR A 2 -0.80 -18.14 -13.32
CA THR A 2 0.59 -18.13 -12.85
C THR A 2 1.06 -16.74 -12.43
N ILE A 3 0.61 -15.71 -13.11
CA ILE A 3 0.99 -14.31 -12.81
C ILE A 3 0.41 -13.90 -11.45
N VAL A 4 -0.85 -14.16 -11.22
CA VAL A 4 -1.52 -13.84 -9.95
C VAL A 4 -0.83 -14.57 -8.79
N LEU A 5 -0.53 -15.85 -8.97
CA LEU A 5 0.15 -16.65 -7.95
C LEU A 5 1.53 -16.09 -7.62
N GLU A 6 2.32 -15.76 -8.64
CA GLU A 6 3.65 -15.16 -8.43
C GLU A 6 3.56 -13.84 -7.69
N MET A 7 2.63 -12.99 -8.05
CA MET A 7 2.45 -11.71 -7.39
C MET A 7 2.06 -11.87 -5.92
N LYS A 8 1.13 -12.78 -5.63
CA LYS A 8 0.71 -13.08 -4.26
C LYS A 8 1.86 -13.61 -3.41
N GLN A 9 2.68 -14.51 -3.96
CA GLN A 9 3.85 -15.04 -3.27
C GLN A 9 4.87 -13.94 -2.95
N ARG A 10 5.08 -12.99 -3.87
CA ARG A 10 5.99 -11.88 -3.64
C ARG A 10 5.45 -10.92 -2.57
N MET A 11 4.15 -10.68 -2.58
CA MET A 11 3.51 -9.84 -1.57
C MET A 11 3.57 -10.49 -0.18
N SER A 12 3.35 -11.80 -0.08
CA SER A 12 3.49 -12.54 1.19
C SER A 12 4.91 -12.43 1.74
N ARG A 13 5.91 -12.59 0.89
CA ARG A 13 7.33 -12.43 1.30
C ARG A 13 7.63 -11.02 1.79
N LEU A 14 7.04 -10.01 1.17
CA LEU A 14 7.19 -8.63 1.64
C LEU A 14 6.55 -8.47 3.02
N ALA A 15 5.34 -8.97 3.21
CA ALA A 15 4.63 -8.88 4.48
C ALA A 15 5.43 -9.54 5.61
N GLU A 16 6.03 -10.71 5.37
CA GLU A 16 6.92 -11.39 6.33
C GLU A 16 8.11 -10.52 6.72
N ARG A 17 8.79 -9.93 5.72
CA ARG A 17 9.96 -9.08 5.98
C ARG A 17 9.60 -7.83 6.80
N MET A 18 8.41 -7.31 6.61
CA MET A 18 7.93 -6.13 7.31
C MET A 18 7.28 -6.45 8.65
N LYS A 19 7.17 -7.74 9.00
CA LYS A 19 6.43 -8.22 10.18
C LYS A 19 4.98 -7.74 10.17
N LEU A 20 4.40 -7.63 8.98
CA LEU A 20 2.99 -7.35 8.80
C LEU A 20 2.20 -8.67 8.81
N PRO A 21 0.95 -8.67 9.28
CA PRO A 21 0.13 -9.86 9.20
C PRO A 21 -0.25 -10.16 7.75
N GLU A 22 -0.41 -11.44 7.49
CA GLU A 22 -1.01 -11.87 6.25
C GLU A 22 -2.51 -11.58 6.25
N GLU A 23 -3.08 -11.48 5.06
CA GLU A 23 -4.48 -11.12 4.84
C GLU A 23 -5.49 -11.94 5.64
N GLU A 24 -5.14 -13.18 5.99
CA GLU A 24 -6.00 -14.11 6.72
C GLU A 24 -5.98 -13.94 8.24
N ASP A 25 -5.06 -13.14 8.77
CA ASP A 25 -4.83 -13.02 10.22
C ASP A 25 -5.21 -11.66 10.80
N TYR A 26 -6.03 -10.87 10.11
CA TYR A 26 -6.41 -9.52 10.54
C TYR A 26 -6.96 -9.45 11.96
N VAL A 27 -7.78 -10.41 12.35
CA VAL A 27 -8.42 -10.40 13.67
C VAL A 27 -7.41 -10.62 14.79
N LYS A 28 -6.39 -11.45 14.56
CA LYS A 28 -5.33 -11.73 15.55
C LYS A 28 -4.28 -10.64 15.61
N SER A 29 -4.07 -9.96 14.50
CA SER A 29 -3.05 -8.92 14.38
C SER A 29 -3.57 -7.54 14.75
N ALA A 30 -4.88 -7.36 14.82
CA ALA A 30 -5.49 -6.12 15.26
C ALA A 30 -4.95 -5.66 16.62
N GLN A 31 -4.68 -6.60 17.53
CA GLN A 31 -4.07 -6.29 18.82
C GLN A 31 -2.60 -5.86 18.70
N ALA A 32 -1.88 -6.42 17.73
CA ALA A 32 -0.48 -6.04 17.47
C ALA A 32 -0.39 -4.70 16.75
N TYR A 33 -1.40 -4.35 15.94
CA TYR A 33 -1.43 -3.05 15.22
C TYR A 33 -1.92 -1.89 16.06
N GLY A 34 -2.51 -2.16 17.20
CA GLY A 34 -2.88 -1.11 18.15
C GLY A 34 -1.74 -0.21 18.58
N ALA A 35 -0.52 -0.57 18.19
CA ALA A 35 0.68 0.19 18.49
C ALA A 35 1.32 0.87 17.26
N LEU A 36 0.63 0.94 16.10
CA LEU A 36 1.21 1.58 14.92
C LEU A 36 1.41 3.08 15.17
N SER A 37 2.67 3.45 15.23
CA SER A 37 3.11 4.83 15.39
C SER A 37 3.24 5.51 14.02
N LEU A 38 3.52 6.82 14.03
CA LEU A 38 3.88 7.53 12.81
C LEU A 38 5.06 6.86 12.10
N GLU A 39 6.08 6.42 12.86
CA GLU A 39 7.26 5.78 12.29
C GLU A 39 6.91 4.46 11.59
N ASP A 40 5.97 3.69 12.15
CA ASP A 40 5.49 2.46 11.53
C ASP A 40 4.75 2.73 10.22
N LEU A 41 3.93 3.78 10.18
CA LEU A 41 3.22 4.17 8.95
C LEU A 41 4.17 4.71 7.88
N LEU A 42 5.19 5.47 8.28
CA LEU A 42 6.24 5.91 7.36
C LEU A 42 6.97 4.71 6.74
N ALA A 43 7.34 3.74 7.56
CA ALA A 43 7.99 2.52 7.10
C ALA A 43 7.08 1.72 6.17
N LEU A 44 5.80 1.57 6.53
CA LEU A 44 4.82 0.86 5.71
C LEU A 44 4.69 1.48 4.32
N SER A 45 4.51 2.79 4.25
CA SER A 45 4.34 3.49 2.98
C SER A 45 5.57 3.40 2.09
N ARG A 46 6.76 3.59 2.67
CA ARG A 46 8.03 3.49 1.95
C ARG A 46 8.26 2.08 1.41
N ASN A 47 7.99 1.07 2.21
CA ASN A 47 8.21 -0.31 1.82
C ASN A 47 7.25 -0.75 0.71
N ILE A 48 5.99 -0.34 0.76
CA ILE A 48 5.04 -0.59 -0.32
C ILE A 48 5.51 0.09 -1.60
N PHE A 49 5.85 1.37 -1.52
CA PHE A 49 6.30 2.15 -2.67
C PHE A 49 7.55 1.54 -3.31
N LEU A 50 8.57 1.27 -2.51
CA LEU A 50 9.85 0.73 -3.01
C LEU A 50 9.69 -0.69 -3.55
N PHE A 51 8.84 -1.51 -2.94
CA PHE A 51 8.58 -2.84 -3.46
C PHE A 51 7.97 -2.78 -4.86
N TYR A 52 6.92 -1.98 -5.05
CA TYR A 52 6.28 -1.87 -6.37
C TYR A 52 7.20 -1.18 -7.39
N LEU A 53 8.03 -0.25 -6.95
CA LEU A 53 8.93 0.49 -7.84
C LEU A 53 10.14 -0.33 -8.28
N LYS A 54 10.71 -1.13 -7.38
CA LYS A 54 12.05 -1.74 -7.56
C LYS A 54 12.04 -3.26 -7.73
N ASP A 55 11.04 -3.99 -7.25
CA ASP A 55 10.98 -5.42 -7.50
C ASP A 55 10.87 -5.65 -9.00
N ASP A 56 11.78 -6.47 -9.55
CA ASP A 56 11.86 -6.69 -10.99
C ASP A 56 10.53 -7.13 -11.59
N PHE A 57 9.86 -8.08 -10.94
CA PHE A 57 8.58 -8.58 -11.43
C PHE A 57 7.47 -7.54 -11.30
N MET A 58 7.33 -6.94 -10.11
CA MET A 58 6.24 -6.00 -9.83
C MET A 58 6.35 -4.74 -10.69
N SER A 59 7.55 -4.18 -10.83
CA SER A 59 7.78 -2.97 -11.61
C SER A 59 7.57 -3.20 -13.11
N ARG A 60 8.00 -4.35 -13.63
CA ARG A 60 7.78 -4.71 -15.04
C ARG A 60 6.31 -4.98 -15.32
N PHE A 61 5.63 -5.67 -14.41
CA PHE A 61 4.20 -5.93 -14.56
C PHE A 61 3.40 -4.62 -14.56
N TRP A 62 3.75 -3.69 -13.68
CA TRP A 62 3.14 -2.35 -13.65
C TRP A 62 3.22 -1.67 -15.02
N ARG A 63 4.44 -1.62 -15.59
CA ARG A 63 4.64 -0.98 -16.91
C ARG A 63 3.89 -1.70 -18.01
N MET A 64 4.00 -3.02 -18.06
CA MET A 64 3.33 -3.84 -19.07
C MET A 64 1.81 -3.65 -19.02
N ALA A 65 1.23 -3.73 -17.84
CA ALA A 65 -0.21 -3.60 -17.67
C ALA A 65 -0.71 -2.22 -18.08
N ASN A 66 0.03 -1.16 -17.76
CA ASN A 66 -0.33 0.19 -18.17
C ASN A 66 -0.21 0.39 -19.69
N MET A 67 0.75 -0.25 -20.33
CA MET A 67 0.87 -0.21 -21.79
C MET A 67 -0.24 -1.00 -22.49
N GLU A 68 -0.63 -2.11 -21.91
CA GLU A 68 -1.58 -3.07 -22.49
C GLU A 68 -3.05 -2.79 -22.13
N GLN A 69 -3.33 -1.82 -21.28
CA GLN A 69 -4.66 -1.62 -20.67
C GLN A 69 -5.80 -1.49 -21.67
N TYR A 70 -5.53 -0.96 -22.86
CA TYR A 70 -6.54 -0.78 -23.89
C TYR A 70 -6.60 -1.92 -24.90
N GLN A 71 -5.64 -2.83 -24.87
CA GLN A 71 -5.55 -3.94 -25.83
C GLN A 71 -5.73 -5.30 -25.16
N ASN A 72 -5.36 -5.43 -23.88
CA ASN A 72 -5.44 -6.68 -23.13
C ASN A 72 -6.16 -6.45 -21.81
N SER A 73 -7.48 -6.64 -21.82
CA SER A 73 -8.33 -6.41 -20.65
C SER A 73 -8.04 -7.38 -19.50
N GLU A 74 -7.62 -8.62 -19.80
CA GLU A 74 -7.30 -9.61 -18.76
C GLU A 74 -6.11 -9.18 -17.92
N VAL A 75 -5.04 -8.71 -18.57
CA VAL A 75 -3.84 -8.20 -17.88
C VAL A 75 -4.20 -7.00 -17.04
N TYR A 76 -4.98 -6.07 -17.57
CA TYR A 76 -5.37 -4.88 -16.84
C TYR A 76 -6.30 -5.18 -15.65
N GLU A 77 -7.17 -6.19 -15.78
CA GLU A 77 -8.00 -6.61 -14.64
C GLU A 77 -7.17 -7.18 -13.49
N ILE A 78 -6.10 -7.94 -13.79
CA ILE A 78 -5.15 -8.39 -12.77
C ILE A 78 -4.47 -7.19 -12.09
N PHE A 79 -4.05 -6.20 -12.87
CA PHE A 79 -3.46 -4.97 -12.37
C PHE A 79 -4.42 -4.24 -11.43
N ARG A 80 -5.67 -4.04 -11.85
CA ARG A 80 -6.69 -3.39 -11.03
C ARG A 80 -6.90 -4.13 -9.72
N GLN A 81 -7.03 -5.44 -9.78
CA GLN A 81 -7.29 -6.24 -8.60
C GLN A 81 -6.17 -6.10 -7.57
N ILE A 82 -4.92 -6.21 -8.00
CA ILE A 82 -3.78 -6.25 -7.08
C ILE A 82 -3.36 -4.86 -6.62
N PHE A 83 -3.18 -3.94 -7.57
CA PHE A 83 -2.63 -2.62 -7.24
C PHE A 83 -3.69 -1.61 -6.79
N MET A 84 -4.94 -1.84 -7.08
CA MET A 84 -6.03 -0.94 -6.68
C MET A 84 -6.91 -1.57 -5.60
N GLU A 85 -7.67 -2.62 -5.94
CA GLU A 85 -8.70 -3.17 -5.06
C GLU A 85 -8.11 -3.81 -3.79
N ASP A 86 -7.18 -4.76 -3.96
CA ASP A 86 -6.61 -5.48 -2.82
C ASP A 86 -5.80 -4.56 -1.92
N SER A 87 -5.05 -3.62 -2.49
CA SER A 87 -4.26 -2.66 -1.71
C SER A 87 -5.15 -1.75 -0.86
N ILE A 88 -6.26 -1.27 -1.41
CA ILE A 88 -7.21 -0.44 -0.66
C ILE A 88 -7.89 -1.25 0.43
N MET A 89 -8.36 -2.46 0.12
CA MET A 89 -9.05 -3.29 1.10
C MET A 89 -8.14 -3.69 2.27
N TYR A 90 -6.89 -4.02 1.98
CA TYR A 90 -5.91 -4.33 3.02
C TYR A 90 -5.77 -3.17 4.02
N GLN A 91 -5.59 -1.98 3.50
CA GLN A 91 -5.39 -0.80 4.35
C GLN A 91 -6.68 -0.36 5.04
N ALA A 92 -7.83 -0.54 4.39
CA ALA A 92 -9.12 -0.23 4.99
C ALA A 92 -9.38 -1.10 6.22
N GLU A 93 -9.04 -2.38 6.18
CA GLU A 93 -9.17 -3.27 7.32
C GLU A 93 -8.22 -2.88 8.45
N LEU A 94 -6.97 -2.56 8.12
CA LEU A 94 -5.99 -2.09 9.09
C LEU A 94 -6.47 -0.80 9.79
N PHE A 95 -6.85 0.20 9.02
CA PHE A 95 -7.27 1.48 9.58
C PHE A 95 -8.62 1.39 10.30
N GLY A 96 -9.53 0.55 9.81
CA GLY A 96 -10.78 0.27 10.50
C GLY A 96 -10.56 -0.28 11.90
N GLU A 97 -9.59 -1.17 12.05
CA GLU A 97 -9.23 -1.72 13.35
C GLU A 97 -8.56 -0.67 14.26
N MET A 98 -7.70 0.17 13.70
CA MET A 98 -7.11 1.28 14.46
C MET A 98 -8.19 2.26 14.94
N MET A 99 -9.24 2.46 14.16
CA MET A 99 -10.39 3.27 14.56
C MET A 99 -11.18 2.61 15.69
N ASN A 100 -11.37 1.28 15.61
CA ASN A 100 -12.05 0.50 16.65
C ASN A 100 -11.29 0.54 17.98
N GLN A 101 -9.97 0.57 17.94
CA GLN A 101 -9.13 0.63 19.14
C GLN A 101 -8.91 2.06 19.66
N GLY A 102 -9.45 3.07 18.99
CA GLY A 102 -9.32 4.45 19.42
C GLY A 102 -7.96 5.10 19.12
N ILE A 103 -7.13 4.47 18.26
CA ILE A 103 -5.85 5.03 17.81
C ILE A 103 -6.09 6.11 16.77
N PHE A 104 -6.98 5.83 15.83
CA PHE A 104 -7.48 6.79 14.85
C PHE A 104 -8.87 7.30 15.25
N VAL A 105 -9.20 8.50 14.82
CA VAL A 105 -10.56 9.02 14.92
C VAL A 105 -11.50 8.14 14.07
N LYS A 106 -12.73 7.99 14.52
CA LYS A 106 -13.72 7.22 13.76
C LYS A 106 -14.07 7.95 12.46
N ALA A 107 -13.85 7.27 11.35
CA ALA A 107 -14.11 7.78 10.01
C ALA A 107 -14.42 6.58 9.10
N ASP A 108 -14.62 6.84 7.82
CA ASP A 108 -14.76 5.78 6.83
C ASP A 108 -13.39 5.13 6.57
N PRO A 109 -13.20 3.83 6.90
CA PRO A 109 -11.91 3.17 6.70
C PRO A 109 -11.46 3.11 5.23
N VAL A 110 -12.39 2.97 4.31
CA VAL A 110 -12.08 2.94 2.87
C VAL A 110 -11.58 4.31 2.42
N ALA A 111 -12.21 5.39 2.86
CA ALA A 111 -11.76 6.74 2.55
C ALA A 111 -10.36 7.00 3.12
N ALA A 112 -10.11 6.57 4.35
CA ALA A 112 -8.79 6.67 4.96
C ALA A 112 -7.74 5.87 4.17
N ALA A 113 -8.08 4.67 3.75
CA ALA A 113 -7.20 3.84 2.93
C ALA A 113 -6.88 4.52 1.60
N MET A 114 -7.85 5.13 0.95
CA MET A 114 -7.62 5.88 -0.28
C MET A 114 -6.70 7.07 -0.04
N ASN A 115 -6.88 7.81 1.04
CA ASN A 115 -6.02 8.94 1.38
C ASN A 115 -4.58 8.52 1.65
N PHE A 116 -4.38 7.34 2.22
CA PHE A 116 -3.04 6.81 2.48
C PHE A 116 -2.38 6.27 1.21
N TYR A 117 -3.12 5.52 0.40
CA TYR A 117 -2.56 4.77 -0.72
C TYR A 117 -2.44 5.61 -2.01
N THR A 118 -3.34 6.55 -2.24
CA THR A 118 -3.35 7.34 -3.48
C THR A 118 -2.01 8.05 -3.75
N PRO A 119 -1.34 8.65 -2.75
CA PRO A 119 -0.01 9.22 -2.99
C PRO A 119 1.02 8.18 -3.43
N ILE A 120 0.97 6.96 -2.88
CA ILE A 120 1.85 5.86 -3.30
C ILE A 120 1.60 5.55 -4.78
N PHE A 121 0.34 5.36 -5.14
CA PHE A 121 -0.05 5.05 -6.52
C PHE A 121 0.35 6.17 -7.49
N PHE A 122 0.11 7.40 -7.13
CA PHE A 122 0.50 8.57 -7.93
C PHE A 122 2.02 8.60 -8.17
N LEU A 123 2.80 8.40 -7.11
CA LEU A 123 4.27 8.43 -7.22
C LEU A 123 4.81 7.24 -8.00
N LEU A 124 4.17 6.07 -7.90
CA LEU A 124 4.51 4.93 -8.75
C LEU A 124 4.30 5.28 -10.24
N SER A 125 3.18 5.90 -10.57
CA SER A 125 2.91 6.31 -11.95
C SER A 125 3.89 7.36 -12.44
N LYS A 126 4.30 8.27 -11.56
CA LYS A 126 5.23 9.35 -11.90
C LYS A 126 6.68 8.87 -12.09
N TYR A 127 7.14 7.94 -11.27
CA TYR A 127 8.55 7.57 -11.20
C TYR A 127 8.89 6.17 -11.73
N ASN A 128 7.89 5.33 -12.03
CA ASN A 128 8.18 3.99 -12.55
C ASN A 128 8.94 4.09 -13.88
N GLY A 129 10.02 3.31 -13.98
CA GLY A 129 10.88 3.31 -15.18
C GLY A 129 11.90 4.44 -15.24
N ARG A 130 11.94 5.30 -14.23
CA ARG A 130 12.97 6.35 -14.13
C ARG A 130 14.12 5.88 -13.24
N GLU A 131 15.34 6.25 -13.61
CA GLU A 131 16.53 5.95 -12.82
C GLU A 131 16.80 6.96 -11.71
N ASP A 132 16.19 8.16 -11.81
CA ASP A 132 16.34 9.25 -10.86
C ASP A 132 15.01 9.59 -10.19
N GLY A 133 15.07 10.40 -9.15
CA GLY A 133 13.88 10.94 -8.48
C GLY A 133 13.40 10.14 -7.29
N GLU A 134 14.03 9.01 -6.95
CA GLU A 134 13.60 8.17 -5.81
C GLU A 134 13.63 8.95 -4.49
N GLU A 135 14.69 9.69 -4.24
CA GLU A 135 14.83 10.47 -3.02
C GLU A 135 13.75 11.53 -2.89
N GLU A 136 13.46 12.24 -3.98
CA GLU A 136 12.39 13.23 -4.02
C GLU A 136 11.02 12.59 -3.81
N ALA A 137 10.78 11.44 -4.42
CA ALA A 137 9.54 10.68 -4.26
C ALA A 137 9.34 10.27 -2.81
N LEU A 138 10.36 9.74 -2.16
CA LEU A 138 10.29 9.33 -0.75
C LEU A 138 10.04 10.52 0.17
N LYS A 139 10.65 11.66 -0.11
CA LYS A 139 10.40 12.88 0.66
C LYS A 139 8.95 13.34 0.54
N THR A 140 8.42 13.34 -0.67
CA THR A 140 7.01 13.68 -0.92
C THR A 140 6.08 12.70 -0.20
N LEU A 141 6.38 11.41 -0.28
CA LEU A 141 5.59 10.37 0.37
C LEU A 141 5.60 10.55 1.90
N ASP A 142 6.76 10.79 2.49
CA ASP A 142 6.86 11.02 3.93
C ASP A 142 6.00 12.21 4.37
N ASN A 143 6.01 13.30 3.61
CA ASN A 143 5.17 14.47 3.90
C ASN A 143 3.68 14.11 3.86
N GLN A 144 3.26 13.31 2.89
CA GLN A 144 1.87 12.85 2.79
C GLN A 144 1.47 11.97 3.97
N VAL A 145 2.34 11.07 4.39
CA VAL A 145 2.07 10.19 5.55
C VAL A 145 1.98 11.00 6.84
N ARG A 146 2.85 12.00 7.02
CA ARG A 146 2.80 12.89 8.18
C ARG A 146 1.47 13.65 8.24
N GLU A 147 1.00 14.18 7.12
CA GLU A 147 -0.31 14.83 7.05
C GLU A 147 -1.46 13.86 7.31
N PHE A 148 -1.40 12.66 6.73
CA PHE A 148 -2.37 11.60 6.99
C PHE A 148 -2.47 11.29 8.49
N TYR A 149 -1.33 11.08 9.14
CA TYR A 149 -1.28 10.78 10.57
C TYR A 149 -1.83 11.93 11.40
N ARG A 150 -1.49 13.17 11.07
CA ARG A 150 -2.01 14.35 11.76
C ARG A 150 -3.53 14.42 11.72
N ILE A 151 -4.13 14.06 10.57
CA ILE A 151 -5.57 14.13 10.35
C ILE A 151 -6.30 13.00 11.11
N TYR A 152 -5.77 11.80 11.05
CA TYR A 152 -6.48 10.61 11.53
C TYR A 152 -6.15 10.20 12.96
N ARG A 153 -5.01 10.58 13.52
CA ARG A 153 -4.67 10.21 14.90
C ARG A 153 -5.66 10.83 15.87
N CYS A 154 -6.02 10.06 16.90
CA CYS A 154 -6.76 10.65 18.01
C CYS A 154 -5.85 11.62 18.78
N GLN A 155 -6.41 12.79 19.09
CA GLN A 155 -5.74 13.74 19.99
C GLN A 155 -6.11 13.37 21.42
N GLN A 156 -5.07 13.21 22.23
CA GLN A 156 -5.25 13.03 23.68
C GLN A 156 -5.25 14.37 24.38
#